data_4630e863876036e4796dd106b3cdf7ac
#
_entry.id   4630e863876036e4796dd106b3cdf7ac
#
_cell.length_a   1.000
_cell.length_b   1.000
_cell.length_c   1.000
_cell.angle_alpha   90.00
_cell.angle_beta   90.00
_cell.angle_gamma   90.00
#
_symmetry.space_group_name_H-M   'P 1'
#
loop_
_entity.id
_entity.type
_entity.pdbx_description
1 polymer ?
#
loop_
_entity_poly.entity_id
_entity_poly.type
_entity_poly.pdbx_seq_one_letter_code
_entity_poly.pdbx_strand_id
1 'polypeptide(L)'
;MKDKIKGLALVNFLIGFGVIIVVILIGLFLIRNTSLSRKISNSIYQHEAIYRFVVAYNFMCKTHPTNFLTFKTCTNDSSECKNGKVISPGITKISCNNKSANASNAASYFVMHFNETGYKNYYNKRQSKSLENDLSQCCSLKNSSPKRGSTHIYGDNKNNTITIITNVGNKFSKDIYLANTIDWPGGGFK
;
A
#
# COMPACT_ATOMS: atom_id res chain seq x y z
N MET A 1 -53.61 -30.92 30.01
CA MET A 1 -52.46 -30.15 30.60
C MET A 1 -51.11 -30.37 29.93
N LYS A 2 -50.77 -31.55 29.43
CA LYS A 2 -49.48 -31.89 28.78
C LYS A 2 -49.18 -31.05 27.51
N ASP A 3 -50.18 -30.67 26.73
CA ASP A 3 -49.96 -29.95 25.45
C ASP A 3 -49.64 -28.46 25.62
N LYS A 4 -50.17 -27.84 26.69
CA LYS A 4 -49.79 -26.44 27.02
C LYS A 4 -48.31 -26.30 27.44
N ILE A 5 -47.76 -27.30 28.10
CA ILE A 5 -46.35 -27.31 28.54
C ILE A 5 -45.41 -27.45 27.32
N LYS A 6 -45.80 -28.28 26.32
CA LYS A 6 -45.02 -28.45 25.09
C LYS A 6 -44.98 -27.17 24.25
N GLY A 7 -46.08 -26.43 24.17
CA GLY A 7 -46.13 -25.13 23.45
C GLY A 7 -45.26 -24.09 24.11
N LEU A 8 -45.26 -23.99 25.45
CA LEU A 8 -44.45 -23.04 26.18
C LEU A 8 -42.93 -23.31 26.02
N ALA A 9 -42.55 -24.58 26.03
CA ALA A 9 -41.15 -24.98 25.81
C ALA A 9 -40.68 -24.65 24.39
N LEU A 10 -41.52 -24.83 23.38
CA LEU A 10 -41.21 -24.48 21.99
C LEU A 10 -41.02 -22.96 21.81
N VAL A 11 -41.91 -22.17 22.43
CA VAL A 11 -41.78 -20.68 22.36
C VAL A 11 -40.50 -20.20 23.04
N ASN A 12 -40.17 -20.72 24.22
CA ASN A 12 -38.91 -20.35 24.90
C ASN A 12 -37.68 -20.78 24.10
N PHE A 13 -37.71 -21.94 23.44
CA PHE A 13 -36.64 -22.38 22.54
C PHE A 13 -36.48 -21.44 21.34
N LEU A 14 -37.58 -21.04 20.70
CA LEU A 14 -37.56 -20.10 19.58
C LEU A 14 -37.01 -18.71 19.97
N ILE A 15 -37.41 -18.21 21.15
CA ILE A 15 -36.90 -16.95 21.67
C ILE A 15 -35.38 -17.06 21.93
N GLY A 16 -34.94 -18.11 22.62
CA GLY A 16 -33.52 -18.33 22.89
C GLY A 16 -32.68 -18.45 21.62
N PHE A 17 -33.20 -19.20 20.63
CA PHE A 17 -32.52 -19.34 19.33
C PHE A 17 -32.47 -18.02 18.56
N GLY A 18 -33.54 -17.23 18.59
CA GLY A 18 -33.57 -15.87 17.99
C GLY A 18 -32.54 -14.93 18.60
N VAL A 19 -32.37 -14.93 19.92
CA VAL A 19 -31.37 -14.12 20.62
C VAL A 19 -29.96 -14.53 20.19
N ILE A 20 -29.67 -15.82 20.08
CA ILE A 20 -28.37 -16.34 19.66
C ILE A 20 -28.03 -15.84 18.24
N ILE A 21 -28.99 -15.92 17.30
CA ILE A 21 -28.80 -15.44 15.93
C ILE A 21 -28.46 -13.95 15.92
N VAL A 22 -29.19 -13.13 16.66
CA VAL A 22 -28.96 -11.68 16.75
C VAL A 22 -27.55 -11.39 17.28
N VAL A 23 -27.11 -12.07 18.35
CA VAL A 23 -25.77 -11.91 18.91
C VAL A 23 -24.68 -12.28 17.89
N ILE A 24 -24.86 -13.38 17.14
CA ILE A 24 -23.93 -13.78 16.08
C ILE A 24 -23.87 -12.72 14.99
N LEU A 25 -25.00 -12.20 14.53
CA LEU A 25 -25.03 -11.15 13.48
C LEU A 25 -24.33 -9.87 13.92
N ILE A 26 -24.57 -9.43 15.17
CA ILE A 26 -23.87 -8.26 15.74
C ILE A 26 -22.37 -8.53 15.82
N GLY A 27 -21.95 -9.70 16.28
CA GLY A 27 -20.54 -10.09 16.36
C GLY A 27 -19.85 -10.06 14.99
N LEU A 28 -20.48 -10.64 13.98
CA LEU A 28 -19.96 -10.63 12.60
C LEU A 28 -19.87 -9.21 12.02
N PHE A 29 -20.85 -8.36 12.30
CA PHE A 29 -20.84 -6.96 11.87
C PHE A 29 -19.68 -6.17 12.52
N LEU A 30 -19.46 -6.34 13.82
CA LEU A 30 -18.35 -5.69 14.54
C LEU A 30 -16.98 -6.14 14.01
N ILE A 31 -16.79 -7.44 13.81
CA ILE A 31 -15.54 -8.00 13.27
C ILE A 31 -15.26 -7.44 11.86
N ARG A 32 -16.27 -7.39 11.01
CA ARG A 32 -16.12 -6.82 9.65
C ARG A 32 -15.74 -5.34 9.70
N ASN A 33 -16.40 -4.56 10.55
CA ASN A 33 -16.15 -3.12 10.66
C ASN A 33 -14.74 -2.82 11.20
N THR A 34 -14.28 -3.53 12.22
CA THR A 34 -12.93 -3.38 12.78
C THR A 34 -11.84 -3.79 11.79
N SER A 35 -12.05 -4.88 11.04
CA SER A 35 -11.12 -5.32 9.99
C SER A 35 -10.96 -4.27 8.89
N LEU A 36 -12.05 -3.66 8.44
CA LEU A 36 -12.03 -2.63 7.41
C LEU A 36 -11.35 -1.34 7.92
N SER A 37 -11.66 -0.92 9.14
CA SER A 37 -11.02 0.24 9.77
C SER A 37 -9.50 0.07 9.87
N ARG A 38 -9.01 -1.12 10.22
CA ARG A 38 -7.57 -1.43 10.24
C ARG A 38 -6.93 -1.33 8.86
N LYS A 39 -7.60 -1.80 7.80
CA LYS A 39 -7.09 -1.69 6.43
C LYS A 39 -6.97 -0.23 5.99
N ILE A 40 -7.96 0.60 6.28
CA ILE A 40 -7.95 2.04 6.00
C ILE A 40 -6.79 2.69 6.74
N SER A 41 -6.70 2.49 8.07
CA SER A 41 -5.65 3.07 8.90
C SER A 41 -4.25 2.66 8.43
N ASN A 42 -4.04 1.38 8.11
CA ASN A 42 -2.76 0.91 7.61
C ASN A 42 -2.40 1.51 6.25
N SER A 43 -3.39 1.71 5.36
CA SER A 43 -3.14 2.34 4.06
C SER A 43 -2.81 3.83 4.20
N ILE A 44 -3.43 4.54 5.15
CA ILE A 44 -3.09 5.93 5.49
C ILE A 44 -1.66 6.01 6.05
N TYR A 45 -1.35 5.17 7.04
CA TYR A 45 -0.03 5.13 7.63
C TYR A 45 1.07 4.82 6.59
N GLN A 46 0.79 3.87 5.70
CA GLN A 46 1.70 3.53 4.62
C GLN A 46 1.91 4.70 3.64
N HIS A 47 0.84 5.41 3.27
CA HIS A 47 0.94 6.61 2.44
C HIS A 47 1.86 7.67 3.08
N GLU A 48 1.63 7.98 4.36
CA GLU A 48 2.44 8.93 5.11
C GLU A 48 3.91 8.50 5.21
N ALA A 49 4.17 7.22 5.44
CA ALA A 49 5.53 6.70 5.52
C ALA A 49 6.26 6.83 4.17
N ILE A 50 5.57 6.50 3.05
CA ILE A 50 6.09 6.68 1.69
C ILE A 50 6.37 8.17 1.42
N TYR A 51 5.41 9.04 1.72
CA TYR A 51 5.55 10.47 1.51
C TYR A 51 6.76 11.05 2.27
N ARG A 52 6.85 10.77 3.57
CA ARG A 52 7.98 11.23 4.41
C ARG A 52 9.32 10.73 3.91
N PHE A 53 9.39 9.49 3.46
CA PHE A 53 10.60 8.91 2.88
C PHE A 53 11.02 9.68 1.61
N VAL A 54 10.10 9.90 0.67
CA VAL A 54 10.37 10.64 -0.57
C VAL A 54 10.78 12.09 -0.28
N VAL A 55 10.12 12.76 0.69
CA VAL A 55 10.49 14.12 1.13
C VAL A 55 11.89 14.15 1.73
N ALA A 56 12.26 13.18 2.56
CA ALA A 56 13.60 13.11 3.14
C ALA A 56 14.68 12.96 2.07
N TYR A 57 14.44 12.12 1.06
CA TYR A 57 15.36 11.96 -0.07
C TYR A 57 15.41 13.21 -0.96
N ASN A 58 14.28 13.86 -1.19
CA ASN A 58 14.21 15.14 -1.88
C ASN A 58 15.05 16.20 -1.16
N PHE A 59 14.88 16.34 0.14
CA PHE A 59 15.64 17.27 0.98
C PHE A 59 17.13 16.96 0.91
N MET A 60 17.52 15.70 1.01
CA MET A 60 18.92 15.28 0.93
C MET A 60 19.53 15.63 -0.43
N CYS A 61 18.83 15.45 -1.53
CA CYS A 61 19.31 15.85 -2.86
C CYS A 61 19.38 17.36 -3.04
N LYS A 62 18.49 18.13 -2.43
CA LYS A 62 18.54 19.62 -2.48
C LYS A 62 19.72 20.18 -1.70
N THR A 63 20.00 19.64 -0.53
CA THR A 63 21.04 20.16 0.37
C THR A 63 22.43 19.61 0.05
N HIS A 64 22.52 18.39 -0.42
CA HIS A 64 23.78 17.70 -0.72
C HIS A 64 23.70 17.00 -2.07
N PRO A 65 23.82 17.73 -3.17
CA PRO A 65 23.66 17.17 -4.53
C PRO A 65 24.66 16.05 -4.88
N THR A 66 25.82 16.02 -4.23
CA THR A 66 26.84 14.96 -4.41
C THR A 66 26.52 13.66 -3.66
N ASN A 67 25.52 13.68 -2.78
CA ASN A 67 25.13 12.49 -2.05
C ASN A 67 24.48 11.44 -2.95
N PHE A 68 24.55 10.20 -2.48
CA PHE A 68 23.94 9.06 -3.14
C PHE A 68 22.62 8.70 -2.45
N LEU A 69 21.58 8.56 -3.26
CA LEU A 69 20.36 7.89 -2.85
C LEU A 69 20.63 6.39 -2.83
N THR A 70 20.30 5.76 -1.71
CA THR A 70 20.51 4.32 -1.51
C THR A 70 19.17 3.61 -1.47
N PHE A 71 18.93 2.73 -2.44
CA PHE A 71 17.69 1.97 -2.56
C PHE A 71 17.96 0.49 -2.40
N LYS A 72 17.03 -0.22 -1.76
CA LYS A 72 16.97 -1.68 -1.85
C LYS A 72 16.25 -2.03 -3.14
N THR A 73 16.93 -2.61 -4.10
CA THR A 73 16.36 -2.96 -5.39
C THR A 73 16.84 -4.33 -5.83
N CYS A 74 15.97 -5.05 -6.53
CA CYS A 74 16.37 -6.21 -7.32
C CYS A 74 16.87 -5.72 -8.68
N THR A 75 18.16 -5.82 -8.93
CA THR A 75 18.70 -5.64 -10.28
C THR A 75 18.68 -6.99 -10.99
N ASN A 76 18.30 -7.00 -12.28
CA ASN A 76 18.18 -8.24 -13.08
C ASN A 76 19.50 -9.04 -13.18
N ASP A 77 20.63 -8.43 -12.84
CA ASP A 77 21.95 -9.04 -12.93
C ASP A 77 22.42 -9.71 -11.62
N SER A 78 21.67 -9.61 -10.53
CA SER A 78 22.04 -10.26 -9.29
C SER A 78 21.43 -11.66 -9.20
N SER A 79 22.29 -12.67 -9.03
CA SER A 79 21.90 -14.06 -8.72
C SER A 79 20.97 -14.20 -7.50
N GLU A 80 20.71 -13.10 -6.81
CA GLU A 80 19.92 -12.98 -5.58
C GLU A 80 18.43 -12.71 -5.84
N CYS A 81 18.05 -12.41 -7.10
CA CYS A 81 16.67 -12.21 -7.52
C CYS A 81 16.17 -13.41 -8.34
N LYS A 82 15.84 -14.51 -7.69
CA LYS A 82 15.25 -15.67 -8.35
C LYS A 82 13.72 -15.57 -8.38
N ASN A 83 13.14 -15.59 -9.60
CA ASN A 83 11.68 -15.54 -9.82
C ASN A 83 10.99 -14.32 -9.15
N GLY A 84 11.67 -13.13 -9.16
CA GLY A 84 11.17 -11.89 -8.55
C GLY A 84 10.97 -11.96 -7.03
N LYS A 85 11.49 -12.98 -6.38
CA LYS A 85 11.57 -13.04 -4.95
C LYS A 85 12.99 -12.62 -4.57
N VAL A 86 13.09 -11.47 -3.90
CA VAL A 86 14.35 -10.99 -3.32
C VAL A 86 14.79 -12.01 -2.26
N ILE A 87 15.89 -12.69 -2.50
CA ILE A 87 16.55 -13.54 -1.50
C ILE A 87 17.42 -12.64 -0.63
N SER A 88 18.10 -11.68 -1.24
CA SER A 88 18.83 -10.61 -0.56
C SER A 88 18.70 -9.34 -1.41
N PRO A 89 18.13 -8.23 -0.89
CA PRO A 89 17.94 -7.03 -1.69
C PRO A 89 19.30 -6.42 -2.03
N GLY A 90 19.57 -6.27 -3.32
CA GLY A 90 20.70 -5.49 -3.80
C GLY A 90 20.59 -4.03 -3.34
N ILE A 91 21.71 -3.37 -3.20
CA ILE A 91 21.76 -1.93 -2.87
C ILE A 91 22.13 -1.17 -4.14
N THR A 92 21.17 -0.41 -4.67
CA THR A 92 21.42 0.52 -5.77
C THR A 92 21.69 1.91 -5.22
N LYS A 93 22.81 2.50 -5.62
CA LYS A 93 23.21 3.87 -5.27
C LYS A 93 23.10 4.77 -6.49
N ILE A 94 22.38 5.89 -6.35
CA ILE A 94 22.22 6.87 -7.42
C ILE A 94 22.63 8.22 -6.89
N SER A 95 23.57 8.88 -7.57
CA SER A 95 23.94 10.26 -7.24
C SER A 95 22.81 11.23 -7.59
N CYS A 96 22.50 12.14 -6.70
CA CYS A 96 21.52 13.20 -6.92
C CYS A 96 21.84 14.09 -8.13
N ASN A 97 23.14 14.28 -8.45
CA ASN A 97 23.61 15.07 -9.61
C ASN A 97 23.52 14.31 -10.94
N ASN A 98 23.22 13.03 -10.92
CA ASN A 98 23.19 12.25 -12.14
C ASN A 98 21.90 12.58 -12.94
N LYS A 99 22.05 12.77 -14.27
CA LYS A 99 20.90 12.91 -15.18
C LYS A 99 19.91 11.74 -15.08
N SER A 100 20.39 10.55 -14.67
CA SER A 100 19.54 9.40 -14.38
C SER A 100 18.70 9.53 -13.09
N ALA A 101 18.97 10.53 -12.23
CA ALA A 101 18.16 10.81 -11.04
C ALA A 101 16.99 11.75 -11.34
N ASN A 102 16.48 11.79 -12.56
CA ASN A 102 15.27 12.52 -12.94
C ASN A 102 14.03 11.97 -12.20
N ALA A 103 12.95 12.75 -12.18
CA ALA A 103 11.75 12.43 -11.43
C ALA A 103 11.16 11.05 -11.77
N SER A 104 11.15 10.67 -13.06
CA SER A 104 10.61 9.38 -13.50
C SER A 104 11.44 8.20 -13.01
N ASN A 105 12.77 8.29 -13.14
CA ASN A 105 13.67 7.24 -12.66
C ASN A 105 13.65 7.13 -11.14
N ALA A 106 13.65 8.27 -10.43
CA ALA A 106 13.54 8.28 -8.97
C ALA A 106 12.24 7.60 -8.51
N ALA A 107 11.11 7.90 -9.17
CA ALA A 107 9.84 7.23 -8.89
C ALA A 107 9.93 5.71 -9.09
N SER A 108 10.62 5.23 -10.14
CA SER A 108 10.88 3.80 -10.37
C SER A 108 11.62 3.15 -9.20
N TYR A 109 12.68 3.81 -8.72
CA TYR A 109 13.46 3.28 -7.60
C TYR A 109 12.67 3.28 -6.30
N PHE A 110 11.83 4.30 -6.06
CA PHE A 110 10.94 4.32 -4.91
C PHE A 110 9.93 3.15 -4.95
N VAL A 111 9.30 2.91 -6.10
CA VAL A 111 8.37 1.78 -6.25
C VAL A 111 9.05 0.45 -5.96
N MET A 112 10.23 0.21 -6.53
CA MET A 112 11.01 -1.01 -6.26
C MET A 112 11.34 -1.12 -4.77
N HIS A 113 11.89 -0.05 -4.17
CA HIS A 113 12.28 -0.04 -2.76
C HIS A 113 11.11 -0.40 -1.83
N PHE A 114 9.93 0.21 -2.03
CA PHE A 114 8.79 -0.04 -1.16
C PHE A 114 8.22 -1.45 -1.34
N ASN A 115 8.17 -1.97 -2.57
CA ASN A 115 7.73 -3.34 -2.81
C ASN A 115 8.66 -4.37 -2.16
N GLU A 116 9.96 -4.10 -2.11
CA GLU A 116 10.96 -4.98 -1.51
C GLU A 116 11.09 -4.84 0.01
N THR A 117 10.77 -3.68 0.56
CA THR A 117 10.88 -3.42 2.01
C THR A 117 9.65 -3.82 2.82
N GLY A 118 8.71 -4.57 2.22
CA GLY A 118 7.57 -5.16 2.91
C GLY A 118 6.31 -4.30 2.95
N TYR A 119 6.28 -3.22 2.19
CA TYR A 119 5.05 -2.48 1.95
C TYR A 119 4.11 -3.32 1.09
N LYS A 120 2.81 -3.33 1.41
CA LYS A 120 1.85 -4.22 0.77
C LYS A 120 0.48 -3.60 0.63
N ASN A 121 -0.33 -4.15 -0.28
CA ASN A 121 -1.73 -3.80 -0.38
C ASN A 121 -2.54 -4.49 0.73
N TYR A 122 -3.01 -3.72 1.72
CA TYR A 122 -3.76 -4.26 2.87
C TYR A 122 -5.16 -4.76 2.53
N TYR A 123 -5.72 -4.41 1.37
CA TYR A 123 -7.01 -4.89 0.92
C TYR A 123 -6.92 -6.22 0.17
N ASN A 124 -5.75 -6.55 -0.35
CA ASN A 124 -5.55 -7.76 -1.12
C ASN A 124 -4.71 -8.79 -0.34
N LYS A 125 -5.36 -9.87 0.09
CA LYS A 125 -4.71 -10.95 0.86
C LYS A 125 -4.12 -12.04 -0.04
N ARG A 126 -4.38 -12.04 -1.35
CA ARG A 126 -3.91 -13.09 -2.25
C ARG A 126 -2.44 -12.84 -2.56
N GLN A 127 -1.57 -13.65 -1.99
CA GLN A 127 -0.21 -13.83 -2.48
C GLN A 127 -0.30 -14.55 -3.84
N SER A 128 -0.33 -13.79 -4.91
CA SER A 128 -0.16 -14.34 -6.25
C SER A 128 1.32 -14.70 -6.43
N LYS A 129 1.59 -15.92 -6.86
CA LYS A 129 2.96 -16.40 -7.13
C LYS A 129 3.54 -15.88 -8.46
N SER A 130 2.80 -15.11 -9.24
CA SER A 130 3.25 -14.60 -10.53
C SER A 130 3.60 -13.11 -10.45
N LEU A 131 4.83 -12.80 -10.81
CA LEU A 131 5.48 -11.48 -10.70
C LEU A 131 4.80 -10.34 -11.44
N GLU A 132 4.20 -10.59 -12.58
CA GLU A 132 3.63 -9.54 -13.44
C GLU A 132 2.28 -8.99 -12.93
N ASN A 133 1.61 -9.69 -12.00
CA ASN A 133 0.30 -9.32 -11.49
C ASN A 133 0.18 -9.50 -9.98
N ASP A 134 1.26 -9.26 -9.23
CA ASP A 134 1.18 -9.38 -7.78
C ASP A 134 0.35 -8.24 -7.18
N LEU A 135 -0.96 -8.52 -7.06
CA LEU A 135 -1.93 -7.61 -6.43
C LEU A 135 -1.63 -7.36 -4.94
N SER A 136 -0.65 -8.07 -4.38
CA SER A 136 -0.18 -7.88 -2.99
C SER A 136 0.84 -6.74 -2.87
N GLN A 137 1.49 -6.36 -3.98
CA GLN A 137 2.43 -5.24 -3.97
C GLN A 137 1.74 -3.92 -3.62
N CYS A 138 2.42 -3.08 -2.84
CA CYS A 138 1.87 -1.79 -2.47
C CYS A 138 1.81 -0.84 -3.65
N CYS A 139 2.85 -0.87 -4.46
CA CYS A 139 3.24 0.30 -5.22
C CYS A 139 3.44 -0.01 -6.69
N SER A 140 3.04 0.92 -7.57
CA SER A 140 3.25 0.82 -9.01
C SER A 140 3.51 2.17 -9.68
N LEU A 141 4.18 2.13 -10.85
CA LEU A 141 4.52 3.28 -11.70
C LEU A 141 3.38 3.63 -12.66
N LYS A 142 2.21 3.97 -12.13
CA LYS A 142 1.08 4.30 -13.00
C LYS A 142 0.58 5.72 -12.74
N ASN A 143 0.41 6.48 -13.81
CA ASN A 143 -0.30 7.76 -13.77
C ASN A 143 -1.81 7.53 -13.96
N SER A 144 -2.42 6.82 -13.01
CA SER A 144 -3.84 6.50 -13.01
C SER A 144 -4.32 6.31 -11.58
N SER A 145 -5.63 6.31 -11.36
CA SER A 145 -6.19 6.07 -10.03
C SER A 145 -5.86 4.66 -9.54
N PRO A 146 -5.22 4.53 -8.35
CA PRO A 146 -4.88 3.23 -7.79
C PRO A 146 -6.10 2.45 -7.34
N LYS A 147 -6.00 1.12 -7.38
CA LYS A 147 -6.96 0.25 -6.72
C LYS A 147 -6.87 0.40 -5.21
N ARG A 148 -7.93 0.05 -4.50
CA ARG A 148 -8.01 0.18 -3.05
C ARG A 148 -6.84 -0.51 -2.33
N GLY A 149 -6.18 0.24 -1.44
CA GLY A 149 -4.98 -0.19 -0.70
C GLY A 149 -3.68 -0.15 -1.50
N SER A 150 -3.72 0.23 -2.78
CA SER A 150 -2.52 0.41 -3.60
C SER A 150 -2.09 1.87 -3.63
N THR A 151 -0.79 2.07 -3.84
CA THR A 151 -0.16 3.38 -4.02
C THR A 151 0.44 3.43 -5.43
N HIS A 152 0.19 4.51 -6.15
CA HIS A 152 0.89 4.84 -7.38
C HIS A 152 1.90 5.94 -7.10
N ILE A 153 3.14 5.74 -7.57
CA ILE A 153 4.22 6.72 -7.49
C ILE A 153 4.70 6.94 -8.90
N TYR A 154 4.61 8.16 -9.41
CA TYR A 154 5.08 8.46 -10.75
C TYR A 154 5.79 9.82 -10.78
N GLY A 155 6.79 9.91 -11.64
CA GLY A 155 7.56 11.13 -11.86
C GLY A 155 7.20 11.78 -13.19
N ASP A 156 7.06 13.09 -13.16
CA ASP A 156 6.92 13.95 -14.34
C ASP A 156 8.23 14.69 -14.57
N ASN A 157 8.99 14.29 -15.59
CA ASN A 157 10.26 14.91 -15.92
C ASN A 157 10.09 16.31 -16.52
N LYS A 158 8.94 16.64 -17.10
CA LYS A 158 8.65 17.95 -17.67
C LYS A 158 8.51 18.99 -16.57
N ASN A 159 7.81 18.65 -15.51
CA ASN A 159 7.56 19.51 -14.37
C ASN A 159 8.53 19.26 -13.21
N ASN A 160 9.41 18.27 -13.33
CA ASN A 160 10.31 17.80 -12.25
C ASN A 160 9.57 17.53 -10.96
N THR A 161 8.47 16.77 -11.03
CA THR A 161 7.68 16.44 -9.85
C THR A 161 7.54 14.94 -9.68
N ILE A 162 7.41 14.50 -8.42
CA ILE A 162 7.01 13.14 -8.06
C ILE A 162 5.66 13.21 -7.39
N THR A 163 4.69 12.47 -7.90
CA THR A 163 3.35 12.37 -7.35
C THR A 163 3.12 11.00 -6.73
N ILE A 164 2.56 10.99 -5.52
CA ILE A 164 2.22 9.81 -4.75
C ILE A 164 0.71 9.83 -4.55
N ILE A 165 0.01 8.81 -5.06
CA ILE A 165 -1.44 8.67 -4.90
C ILE A 165 -1.75 7.33 -4.26
N THR A 166 -2.48 7.33 -3.15
CA THR A 166 -2.94 6.10 -2.47
C THR A 166 -4.45 6.08 -2.38
N ASN A 167 -5.07 4.98 -2.78
CA ASN A 167 -6.49 4.76 -2.54
C ASN A 167 -6.68 4.08 -1.19
N VAL A 168 -7.05 4.84 -0.18
CA VAL A 168 -7.26 4.33 1.18
C VAL A 168 -8.66 3.72 1.36
N GLY A 169 -9.60 4.00 0.44
CA GLY A 169 -11.00 3.59 0.54
C GLY A 169 -11.72 4.20 1.74
N ASN A 170 -12.98 3.82 1.93
CA ASN A 170 -13.74 4.15 3.13
C ASN A 170 -14.60 2.97 3.61
N LYS A 171 -15.31 3.16 4.73
CA LYS A 171 -16.20 2.15 5.33
C LYS A 171 -17.38 1.77 4.42
N PHE A 172 -17.80 2.66 3.54
CA PHE A 172 -18.94 2.48 2.64
C PHE A 172 -18.56 1.99 1.24
N SER A 173 -17.38 1.40 1.11
CA SER A 173 -16.86 0.89 -0.17
C SER A 173 -16.67 1.96 -1.26
N LYS A 174 -16.55 3.23 -0.90
CA LYS A 174 -16.15 4.30 -1.82
C LYS A 174 -14.62 4.41 -1.87
N ASP A 175 -14.12 4.86 -3.00
CA ASP A 175 -12.71 5.18 -3.16
C ASP A 175 -12.41 6.56 -2.58
N ILE A 176 -11.37 6.63 -1.77
CA ILE A 176 -10.83 7.88 -1.23
C ILE A 176 -9.33 7.89 -1.54
N TYR A 177 -8.88 8.96 -2.17
CA TYR A 177 -7.51 9.13 -2.59
C TYR A 177 -6.79 10.13 -1.72
N LEU A 178 -5.61 9.75 -1.22
CA LEU A 178 -4.63 10.67 -0.68
C LEU A 178 -3.61 10.94 -1.78
N ALA A 179 -3.32 12.19 -2.07
CA ALA A 179 -2.40 12.59 -3.12
C ALA A 179 -1.45 13.68 -2.63
N ASN A 180 -0.16 13.48 -2.85
CA ASN A 180 0.90 14.44 -2.57
C ASN A 180 1.79 14.57 -3.81
N THR A 181 2.17 15.80 -4.14
CA THR A 181 3.13 16.12 -5.19
C THR A 181 4.32 16.84 -4.60
N ILE A 182 5.52 16.42 -4.98
CA ILE A 182 6.79 16.90 -4.46
C ILE A 182 7.63 17.38 -5.65
N ASP A 183 8.15 18.61 -5.57
CA ASP A 183 9.11 19.12 -6.55
C ASP A 183 10.43 18.37 -6.41
N TRP A 184 10.85 17.67 -7.45
CA TRP A 184 12.04 16.84 -7.44
C TRP A 184 13.24 17.58 -8.00
N PRO A 185 14.35 17.71 -7.25
CA PRO A 185 15.52 18.47 -7.68
C PRO A 185 16.43 17.69 -8.63
N GLY A 186 16.21 16.37 -8.77
CA GLY A 186 17.11 15.50 -9.53
C GLY A 186 17.00 15.69 -11.04
N GLY A 187 18.10 15.46 -11.76
CA GLY A 187 18.16 15.54 -13.21
C GLY A 187 19.04 16.63 -13.78
N GLY A 188 19.84 17.26 -12.96
CA GLY A 188 20.79 18.30 -13.32
C GLY A 188 20.25 19.70 -13.01
N PHE A 189 20.84 20.32 -12.01
CA PHE A 189 20.75 21.76 -11.85
C PHE A 189 21.34 22.41 -13.12
N LYS A 190 20.53 23.23 -13.82
CA LYS A 190 21.03 24.14 -14.84
C LYS A 190 21.83 25.25 -14.19
#